data_bc313568a77f2cfd941bf2a2cba6a638
#
_entry.id   bc313568a77f2cfd941bf2a2cba6a638
#
_cell.length_a   1.000
_cell.length_b   1.000
_cell.length_c   1.000
_cell.angle_alpha   90.00
_cell.angle_beta   90.00
_cell.angle_gamma   90.00
#
_symmetry.space_group_name_H-M   'P 1'
#
loop_
_entity.id
_entity.type
_entity.pdbx_description
1 polymer ?
#
loop_
_entity_poly.entity_id
_entity_poly.type
_entity_poly.pdbx_seq_one_letter_code
_entity_poly.pdbx_strand_id
1 'polypeptide(L)'
;MPVTQFRVLGPLDCQANDTTIRINGTKQQTVLGMLLLADGKPVALSRLVDAVWDEVAPSTASKQIRNAVSDLRNLLVGTGVTISPVGDGYRLDRAGAALDLEDFTRQVELAERETDPVRKIDTLRSALSIWRGRALTGLTGALLLSQVVSVEELRLTVLEQCINLELELGRHASLIGELTATVAENPFRERFVAQLMIALCRSGARADALRVFDTTRRLLRDELGMDPEPRLKDLHRRILGSDLPPAATEPEATPELPRPRHTLPGEAVRLTGREREEATVLQALRHHAEGLSVAPPAIVAIDGMAGIGKTAFALHLGRRLAAAYPDGQIFVDLGAHGIGGRWAEASSVLSMLLRTSGVPAEAIPPDLEGRCTAWRTWLLGKRVLVILDDAASTSHITPLLTGAAGCLTIVTSRRRLPSLHSTCQLSLPEFTIAAGRDLFSSVVGDNRPLAETAAVDEILRHCGRLPLAIRSAAVRLRHRTSWSVSYLAARLADDASRLAELNTENTGLTAAFDMSFYWLDPEHQRLFRLLGRIDVEDIEPDQVARMAGLSVSRVDRLLEELVDFHLLKAIGQGRYRMNELVRAYSLQLT
;
A
#
# COMPACT_ATOMS: atom_id res chain seq x y z
N MET A 1 10.12 3.79 38.25
CA MET A 1 11.19 4.36 37.40
C MET A 1 10.57 4.74 36.07
N PRO A 2 10.97 5.80 35.39
CA PRO A 2 10.43 6.14 34.09
C PRO A 2 10.65 4.96 33.12
N VAL A 3 9.57 4.50 32.47
CA VAL A 3 9.68 3.43 31.47
C VAL A 3 10.14 4.09 30.19
N THR A 4 11.44 3.95 29.89
CA THR A 4 12.00 4.42 28.62
C THR A 4 12.04 3.26 27.64
N GLN A 5 11.59 3.50 26.41
CA GLN A 5 11.56 2.52 25.32
C GLN A 5 12.21 3.09 24.06
N PHE A 6 13.15 2.35 23.49
CA PHE A 6 13.72 2.61 22.17
C PHE A 6 13.15 1.64 21.16
N ARG A 7 12.88 2.14 19.97
CA ARG A 7 12.36 1.35 18.86
C ARG A 7 13.21 1.56 17.62
N VAL A 8 13.85 0.49 17.17
CA VAL A 8 14.73 0.45 16.00
C VAL A 8 14.19 -0.44 14.88
N LEU A 9 13.19 -1.26 15.14
CA LEU A 9 12.55 -2.15 14.16
C LEU A 9 11.48 -1.39 13.34
N GLY A 10 11.92 -0.37 12.64
CA GLY A 10 11.18 0.63 11.89
C GLY A 10 11.90 1.97 11.96
N PRO A 11 11.20 3.10 11.73
CA PRO A 11 11.77 4.42 12.00
C PRO A 11 12.23 4.51 13.46
N LEU A 12 13.41 5.14 13.68
CA LEU A 12 13.93 5.34 15.04
C LEU A 12 12.95 6.15 15.87
N ASP A 13 12.53 5.60 17.00
CA ASP A 13 11.63 6.25 17.95
C ASP A 13 12.16 6.06 19.40
N CYS A 14 11.96 7.09 20.23
CA CYS A 14 12.32 7.06 21.64
C CYS A 14 11.14 7.61 22.46
N GLN A 15 10.68 6.83 23.43
CA GLN A 15 9.57 7.21 24.30
C GLN A 15 10.01 7.11 25.76
N ALA A 16 9.63 8.10 26.57
CA ALA A 16 9.80 8.08 28.02
C ALA A 16 8.52 8.57 28.68
N ASN A 17 7.93 7.74 29.58
CA ASN A 17 6.67 8.04 30.28
C ASN A 17 5.54 8.52 29.34
N ASP A 18 5.26 7.77 28.26
CA ASP A 18 4.28 8.07 27.22
C ASP A 18 4.52 9.37 26.43
N THR A 19 5.69 9.99 26.62
CA THR A 19 6.10 11.19 25.87
C THR A 19 7.18 10.83 24.87
N THR A 20 6.95 11.15 23.59
CA THR A 20 7.95 10.93 22.53
C THR A 20 9.10 11.95 22.66
N ILE A 21 10.32 11.44 22.81
CA ILE A 21 11.54 12.25 22.75
C ILE A 21 11.93 12.42 21.29
N ARG A 22 11.71 13.61 20.74
CA ARG A 22 12.07 13.91 19.35
C ARG A 22 13.57 14.10 19.22
N ILE A 23 14.22 13.22 18.46
CA ILE A 23 15.63 13.33 18.10
C ILE A 23 15.71 14.07 16.77
N ASN A 24 16.04 15.35 16.82
CA ASN A 24 16.06 16.23 15.66
C ASN A 24 17.45 16.21 15.02
N GLY A 25 17.54 15.64 13.83
CA GLY A 25 18.78 15.62 13.03
C GLY A 25 19.30 14.23 12.72
N THR A 26 19.56 13.99 11.45
CA THR A 26 20.03 12.69 10.92
C THR A 26 21.30 12.20 11.62
N LYS A 27 22.24 13.11 11.94
CA LYS A 27 23.50 12.74 12.61
C LYS A 27 23.29 12.18 14.02
N GLN A 28 22.42 12.82 14.82
CA GLN A 28 22.07 12.34 16.17
C GLN A 28 21.33 11.01 16.09
N GLN A 29 20.41 10.86 15.15
CA GLN A 29 19.68 9.61 14.92
C GLN A 29 20.63 8.48 14.49
N THR A 30 21.57 8.74 13.57
CA THR A 30 22.57 7.75 13.13
C THR A 30 23.48 7.33 14.28
N VAL A 31 23.99 8.29 15.07
CA VAL A 31 24.83 8.02 16.24
C VAL A 31 24.07 7.17 17.27
N LEU A 32 22.83 7.55 17.59
CA LEU A 32 22.02 6.79 18.54
C LEU A 32 21.67 5.40 18.01
N GLY A 33 21.32 5.27 16.73
CA GLY A 33 21.06 3.97 16.08
C GLY A 33 22.26 3.03 16.18
N MET A 34 23.46 3.55 15.89
CA MET A 34 24.71 2.78 16.01
C MET A 34 24.98 2.33 17.45
N LEU A 35 24.74 3.18 18.44
CA LEU A 35 24.94 2.85 19.84
C LEU A 35 23.89 1.86 20.37
N LEU A 36 22.64 1.94 19.90
CA LEU A 36 21.58 1.00 20.25
C LEU A 36 21.84 -0.40 19.65
N LEU A 37 22.26 -0.46 18.36
CA LEU A 37 22.60 -1.71 17.71
C LEU A 37 23.87 -2.35 18.28
N ALA A 38 24.76 -1.58 18.90
CA ALA A 38 25.97 -2.11 19.54
C ALA A 38 25.70 -2.82 20.88
N ASP A 39 24.50 -2.77 21.39
CA ASP A 39 24.04 -3.49 22.59
C ASP A 39 24.98 -3.34 23.80
N GLY A 40 25.21 -2.12 24.22
CA GLY A 40 26.07 -1.81 25.37
C GLY A 40 27.58 -1.99 25.11
N LYS A 41 28.00 -2.40 23.93
CA LYS A 41 29.41 -2.43 23.53
C LYS A 41 29.91 -1.04 23.13
N PRO A 42 31.18 -0.69 23.41
CA PRO A 42 31.72 0.58 22.99
C PRO A 42 31.85 0.65 21.45
N VAL A 43 31.45 1.79 20.88
CA VAL A 43 31.60 2.10 19.45
C VAL A 43 32.69 3.15 19.30
N ALA A 44 33.75 2.84 18.55
CA ALA A 44 34.86 3.76 18.30
C ALA A 44 34.37 5.03 17.57
N LEU A 45 35.00 6.16 17.85
CA LEU A 45 34.66 7.45 17.23
C LEU A 45 34.80 7.40 15.70
N SER A 46 35.82 6.70 15.18
CA SER A 46 36.01 6.48 13.75
C SER A 46 34.79 5.79 13.12
N ARG A 47 34.26 4.73 13.75
CA ARG A 47 33.07 4.04 13.25
C ARG A 47 31.82 4.88 13.28
N LEU A 48 31.68 5.80 14.25
CA LEU A 48 30.58 6.76 14.27
C LEU A 48 30.72 7.81 13.17
N VAL A 49 31.95 8.21 12.85
CA VAL A 49 32.23 9.09 11.70
C VAL A 49 31.84 8.38 10.41
N ASP A 50 32.33 7.15 10.20
CA ASP A 50 32.05 6.36 8.99
C ASP A 50 30.55 6.05 8.82
N ALA A 51 29.80 5.94 9.93
CA ALA A 51 28.36 5.72 9.89
C ALA A 51 27.56 6.98 9.48
N VAL A 52 28.11 8.16 9.71
CA VAL A 52 27.46 9.44 9.38
C VAL A 52 27.90 10.00 8.04
N TRP A 53 29.15 9.72 7.60
CA TRP A 53 29.72 10.18 6.32
C TRP A 53 30.30 9.00 5.56
N ASP A 54 29.73 8.67 4.41
CA ASP A 54 30.08 7.46 3.65
C ASP A 54 31.51 7.48 3.06
N GLU A 55 31.92 8.52 2.33
CA GLU A 55 33.18 8.52 1.62
C GLU A 55 34.11 9.69 1.99
N VAL A 56 33.58 10.85 2.32
CA VAL A 56 34.35 12.06 2.60
C VAL A 56 33.89 12.71 3.89
N ALA A 57 34.52 12.32 4.98
CA ALA A 57 34.29 12.98 6.26
C ALA A 57 34.98 14.37 6.28
N PRO A 58 34.30 15.45 6.69
CA PRO A 58 34.93 16.76 6.84
C PRO A 58 35.98 16.72 7.96
N SER A 59 36.99 17.59 7.92
CA SER A 59 38.01 17.69 8.96
C SER A 59 37.42 17.93 10.38
N THR A 60 36.18 18.44 10.44
CA THR A 60 35.43 18.68 11.66
C THR A 60 34.54 17.51 12.09
N ALA A 61 34.54 16.37 11.39
CA ALA A 61 33.64 15.23 11.64
C ALA A 61 33.67 14.75 13.09
N SER A 62 34.86 14.51 13.66
CA SER A 62 35.01 14.10 15.04
C SER A 62 34.43 15.10 16.04
N LYS A 63 34.54 16.40 15.76
CA LYS A 63 33.92 17.47 16.59
C LYS A 63 32.39 17.43 16.48
N GLN A 64 31.87 17.20 15.28
CA GLN A 64 30.42 17.12 15.05
C GLN A 64 29.80 15.89 15.73
N ILE A 65 30.49 14.73 15.74
CA ILE A 65 30.05 13.55 16.53
C ILE A 65 30.03 13.86 18.02
N ARG A 66 31.06 14.50 18.55
CA ARG A 66 31.08 14.91 19.97
C ARG A 66 29.94 15.86 20.33
N ASN A 67 29.59 16.77 19.45
CA ASN A 67 28.44 17.66 19.63
C ASN A 67 27.13 16.85 19.59
N ALA A 68 26.95 15.94 18.61
CA ALA A 68 25.78 15.08 18.53
C ALA A 68 25.60 14.22 19.79
N VAL A 69 26.70 13.67 20.34
CA VAL A 69 26.67 12.94 21.62
C VAL A 69 26.31 13.84 22.79
N SER A 70 26.81 15.10 22.83
CA SER A 70 26.44 16.06 23.85
C SER A 70 24.95 16.40 23.81
N ASP A 71 24.42 16.62 22.61
CA ASP A 71 22.99 16.91 22.40
C ASP A 71 22.12 15.70 22.81
N LEU A 72 22.52 14.48 22.44
CA LEU A 72 21.84 13.25 22.85
C LEU A 72 21.84 13.10 24.37
N ARG A 73 22.95 13.39 25.06
CA ARG A 73 23.00 13.36 26.52
C ARG A 73 21.98 14.31 27.13
N ASN A 74 21.87 15.53 26.59
CA ASN A 74 20.92 16.53 27.08
C ASN A 74 19.46 16.08 26.84
N LEU A 75 19.17 15.47 25.67
CA LEU A 75 17.84 14.95 25.34
C LEU A 75 17.43 13.74 26.22
N LEU A 76 18.40 12.92 26.63
CA LEU A 76 18.18 11.74 27.46
C LEU A 76 18.25 11.99 28.97
N VAL A 77 18.40 13.25 29.42
CA VAL A 77 18.36 13.60 30.83
C VAL A 77 17.03 13.16 31.46
N GLY A 78 17.09 12.47 32.58
CA GLY A 78 15.90 11.99 33.31
C GLY A 78 15.34 10.66 32.82
N THR A 79 15.87 10.07 31.72
CA THR A 79 15.46 8.76 31.22
C THR A 79 16.16 7.57 31.88
N GLY A 80 17.23 7.83 32.67
CA GLY A 80 18.11 6.80 33.19
C GLY A 80 19.18 6.32 32.22
N VAL A 81 19.05 6.64 30.92
CA VAL A 81 20.01 6.25 29.88
C VAL A 81 21.22 7.16 29.88
N THR A 82 22.42 6.59 29.77
CA THR A 82 23.66 7.35 29.77
C THR A 82 24.55 6.98 28.58
N ILE A 83 25.23 8.00 28.02
CA ILE A 83 26.26 7.78 26.99
C ILE A 83 27.62 8.14 27.61
N SER A 84 28.44 7.12 27.87
CA SER A 84 29.75 7.28 28.53
C SER A 84 30.90 7.18 27.51
N PRO A 85 31.97 7.98 27.66
CA PRO A 85 33.18 7.81 26.87
C PRO A 85 33.91 6.52 27.30
N VAL A 86 34.37 5.71 26.36
CA VAL A 86 35.14 4.49 26.60
C VAL A 86 36.24 4.41 25.55
N GLY A 87 37.49 4.52 25.96
CA GLY A 87 38.62 4.61 25.04
C GLY A 87 38.52 5.84 24.15
N ASP A 88 38.58 5.61 22.83
CA ASP A 88 38.42 6.63 21.81
C ASP A 88 36.97 6.75 21.29
N GLY A 89 35.99 6.07 21.93
CA GLY A 89 34.61 6.01 21.49
C GLY A 89 33.59 6.24 22.59
N TYR A 90 32.37 5.75 22.35
CA TYR A 90 31.22 5.91 23.25
C TYR A 90 30.48 4.59 23.46
N ARG A 91 29.93 4.43 24.66
CA ARG A 91 29.05 3.34 25.04
C ARG A 91 27.72 3.89 25.55
N LEU A 92 26.63 3.32 25.06
CA LEU A 92 25.30 3.59 25.59
C LEU A 92 24.99 2.56 26.69
N ASP A 93 24.67 3.05 27.88
CA ASP A 93 24.10 2.26 28.97
C ASP A 93 22.63 2.60 29.10
N ARG A 94 21.77 1.62 28.86
CA ARG A 94 20.32 1.80 28.81
C ARG A 94 19.67 1.74 30.20
N ALA A 95 20.41 1.32 31.26
CA ALA A 95 19.92 1.24 32.64
C ALA A 95 18.54 0.56 32.78
N GLY A 96 18.25 -0.44 31.94
CA GLY A 96 16.98 -1.18 31.92
C GLY A 96 15.89 -0.59 31.02
N ALA A 97 16.19 0.47 30.21
CA ALA A 97 15.30 0.92 29.17
C ALA A 97 15.07 -0.19 28.11
N ALA A 98 13.82 -0.39 27.71
CA ALA A 98 13.44 -1.43 26.76
C ALA A 98 13.93 -1.10 25.34
N LEU A 99 14.29 -2.15 24.58
CA LEU A 99 14.64 -2.06 23.18
C LEU A 99 13.80 -3.11 22.40
N ASP A 100 13.09 -2.66 21.39
CA ASP A 100 12.21 -3.54 20.59
C ASP A 100 12.97 -4.69 19.91
N LEU A 101 14.24 -4.51 19.56
CA LEU A 101 15.10 -5.55 19.03
C LEU A 101 15.36 -6.67 20.07
N GLU A 102 15.55 -6.32 21.34
CA GLU A 102 15.69 -7.33 22.42
C GLU A 102 14.39 -8.05 22.68
N ASP A 103 13.26 -7.33 22.66
CA ASP A 103 11.94 -7.95 22.80
C ASP A 103 11.67 -8.93 21.66
N PHE A 104 12.03 -8.58 20.44
CA PHE A 104 11.96 -9.45 19.27
C PHE A 104 12.83 -10.70 19.47
N THR A 105 14.12 -10.52 19.82
CA THR A 105 15.06 -11.62 19.99
C THR A 105 14.62 -12.56 21.13
N ARG A 106 14.15 -12.01 22.24
CA ARG A 106 13.62 -12.77 23.38
C ARG A 106 12.40 -13.60 22.99
N GLN A 107 11.48 -13.06 22.21
CA GLN A 107 10.31 -13.81 21.74
C GLN A 107 10.73 -14.93 20.77
N VAL A 108 11.72 -14.70 19.91
CA VAL A 108 12.26 -15.74 19.04
C VAL A 108 12.89 -16.88 19.87
N GLU A 109 13.68 -16.55 20.90
CA GLU A 109 14.26 -17.55 21.82
C GLU A 109 13.19 -18.34 22.58
N LEU A 110 12.09 -17.68 22.99
CA LEU A 110 10.97 -18.36 23.62
C LEU A 110 10.29 -19.32 22.64
N ALA A 111 10.10 -18.90 21.39
CA ALA A 111 9.56 -19.76 20.35
C ALA A 111 10.46 -20.97 20.04
N GLU A 112 11.78 -20.83 20.13
CA GLU A 112 12.70 -21.98 19.93
C GLU A 112 12.55 -23.05 21.01
N ARG A 113 12.16 -22.66 22.23
CA ARG A 113 11.93 -23.60 23.35
C ARG A 113 10.53 -24.23 23.33
N GLU A 114 9.62 -23.67 22.52
CA GLU A 114 8.26 -24.17 22.39
C GLU A 114 8.25 -25.46 21.54
N THR A 115 7.62 -26.50 22.06
CA THR A 115 7.49 -27.81 21.41
C THR A 115 6.18 -27.96 20.65
N ASP A 116 5.14 -27.22 21.03
CA ASP A 116 3.86 -27.19 20.33
C ASP A 116 3.98 -26.29 19.09
N PRO A 117 3.85 -26.85 17.88
CA PRO A 117 4.01 -26.06 16.65
C PRO A 117 3.01 -24.90 16.52
N VAL A 118 1.79 -25.03 17.06
CA VAL A 118 0.79 -23.94 17.01
C VAL A 118 1.23 -22.79 17.91
N ARG A 119 1.59 -23.07 19.16
CA ARG A 119 2.11 -22.05 20.08
C ARG A 119 3.40 -21.40 19.58
N LYS A 120 4.26 -22.21 18.97
CA LYS A 120 5.51 -21.72 18.34
C LYS A 120 5.22 -20.71 17.26
N ILE A 121 4.26 -20.98 16.38
CA ILE A 121 3.81 -20.06 15.33
C ILE A 121 3.27 -18.77 15.96
N ASP A 122 2.39 -18.87 16.95
CA ASP A 122 1.79 -17.70 17.61
C ASP A 122 2.86 -16.81 18.23
N THR A 123 3.88 -17.40 18.86
CA THR A 123 5.01 -16.67 19.44
C THR A 123 5.88 -16.01 18.36
N LEU A 124 6.19 -16.71 17.25
CA LEU A 124 6.93 -16.15 16.12
C LEU A 124 6.15 -15.02 15.43
N ARG A 125 4.83 -15.17 15.25
CA ARG A 125 3.95 -14.12 14.70
C ARG A 125 3.91 -12.89 15.61
N SER A 126 3.83 -13.10 16.93
CA SER A 126 3.94 -12.02 17.90
C SER A 126 5.28 -11.28 17.81
N ALA A 127 6.39 -12.02 17.69
CA ALA A 127 7.70 -11.41 17.48
C ALA A 127 7.75 -10.58 16.20
N LEU A 128 7.27 -11.11 15.08
CA LEU A 128 7.23 -10.41 13.79
C LEU A 128 6.33 -9.17 13.82
N SER A 129 5.28 -9.14 14.65
CA SER A 129 4.39 -7.98 14.80
C SER A 129 5.04 -6.76 15.48
N ILE A 130 6.19 -6.93 16.14
CA ILE A 130 6.96 -5.82 16.73
C ILE A 130 7.54 -4.91 15.63
N TRP A 131 7.74 -5.43 14.43
CA TRP A 131 8.26 -4.68 13.31
C TRP A 131 7.23 -3.71 12.73
N ARG A 132 7.66 -2.44 12.58
CA ARG A 132 6.86 -1.34 12.06
C ARG A 132 7.29 -0.91 10.66
N GLY A 133 8.21 -1.64 10.05
CA GLY A 133 8.81 -1.38 8.75
C GLY A 133 10.26 -1.82 8.74
N ARG A 134 11.04 -1.39 7.74
CA ARG A 134 12.48 -1.67 7.66
C ARG A 134 13.21 -1.00 8.82
N ALA A 135 14.14 -1.73 9.46
CA ALA A 135 14.89 -1.24 10.61
C ALA A 135 15.60 0.09 10.30
N LEU A 136 15.50 1.03 11.23
CA LEU A 136 16.09 2.37 11.13
C LEU A 136 15.76 3.11 9.81
N THR A 137 14.56 2.92 9.29
CA THR A 137 14.09 3.58 8.05
C THR A 137 14.31 5.09 8.12
N GLY A 138 14.86 5.65 7.02
CA GLY A 138 15.14 7.09 6.90
C GLY A 138 16.55 7.49 7.32
N LEU A 139 17.36 6.55 7.83
CA LEU A 139 18.77 6.78 8.08
C LEU A 139 19.62 6.25 6.91
N THR A 140 20.69 6.98 6.60
CA THR A 140 21.66 6.67 5.55
C THR A 140 23.04 6.47 6.19
N GLY A 141 23.96 5.84 5.47
CA GLY A 141 25.31 5.56 5.91
C GLY A 141 25.66 4.09 5.75
N ALA A 142 26.65 3.78 4.91
CA ALA A 142 26.99 2.40 4.52
C ALA A 142 27.29 1.50 5.73
N LEU A 143 27.96 2.03 6.75
CA LEU A 143 28.29 1.26 7.95
C LEU A 143 27.04 0.97 8.80
N LEU A 144 26.13 1.93 8.96
CA LEU A 144 24.86 1.70 9.64
C LEU A 144 23.99 0.71 8.87
N LEU A 145 23.88 0.88 7.55
CA LEU A 145 23.12 -0.01 6.68
C LEU A 145 23.66 -1.45 6.73
N SER A 146 24.97 -1.65 6.84
CA SER A 146 25.55 -3.00 7.00
C SER A 146 25.09 -3.70 8.28
N GLN A 147 24.91 -2.96 9.39
CA GLN A 147 24.36 -3.49 10.62
C GLN A 147 22.84 -3.75 10.53
N VAL A 148 22.12 -2.86 9.86
CA VAL A 148 20.69 -3.03 9.58
C VAL A 148 20.45 -4.29 8.75
N VAL A 149 21.31 -4.59 7.77
CA VAL A 149 21.21 -5.84 6.98
C VAL A 149 21.19 -7.07 7.88
N SER A 150 22.03 -7.12 8.91
CA SER A 150 22.05 -8.28 9.83
C SER A 150 20.75 -8.41 10.63
N VAL A 151 20.14 -7.30 11.01
CA VAL A 151 18.85 -7.28 11.74
C VAL A 151 17.70 -7.68 10.81
N GLU A 152 17.68 -7.20 9.56
CA GLU A 152 16.72 -7.61 8.54
C GLU A 152 16.85 -9.08 8.16
N GLU A 153 18.08 -9.62 8.07
CA GLU A 153 18.31 -11.04 7.82
C GLU A 153 17.76 -11.92 8.95
N LEU A 154 17.87 -11.46 10.20
CA LEU A 154 17.23 -12.15 11.33
C LEU A 154 15.71 -12.18 11.18
N ARG A 155 15.09 -11.05 10.83
CA ARG A 155 13.65 -10.97 10.55
C ARG A 155 13.22 -11.94 9.47
N LEU A 156 13.91 -11.92 8.32
CA LEU A 156 13.59 -12.79 7.18
C LEU A 156 13.78 -14.28 7.53
N THR A 157 14.77 -14.61 8.35
CA THR A 157 14.98 -15.98 8.83
C THR A 157 13.84 -16.45 9.74
N VAL A 158 13.39 -15.59 10.66
CA VAL A 158 12.25 -15.87 11.54
C VAL A 158 10.96 -16.01 10.75
N LEU A 159 10.73 -15.13 9.75
CA LEU A 159 9.59 -15.21 8.87
C LEU A 159 9.58 -16.52 8.05
N GLU A 160 10.73 -16.90 7.50
CA GLU A 160 10.92 -18.15 6.76
C GLU A 160 10.59 -19.38 7.62
N GLN A 161 11.07 -19.39 8.89
CA GLN A 161 10.77 -20.46 9.84
C GLN A 161 9.28 -20.52 10.19
N CYS A 162 8.65 -19.37 10.46
CA CYS A 162 7.23 -19.27 10.77
C CYS A 162 6.37 -19.81 9.62
N ILE A 163 6.62 -19.34 8.40
CA ILE A 163 5.91 -19.79 7.20
C ILE A 163 6.10 -21.29 6.96
N ASN A 164 7.31 -21.82 7.21
CA ASN A 164 7.55 -23.24 7.05
C ASN A 164 6.68 -24.10 7.98
N LEU A 165 6.59 -23.72 9.25
CA LEU A 165 5.72 -24.37 10.22
C LEU A 165 4.24 -24.27 9.84
N GLU A 166 3.80 -23.11 9.35
CA GLU A 166 2.43 -22.93 8.88
C GLU A 166 2.12 -23.78 7.65
N LEU A 167 3.07 -23.93 6.72
CA LEU A 167 2.95 -24.84 5.57
C LEU A 167 2.87 -26.32 6.01
N GLU A 168 3.60 -26.71 7.05
CA GLU A 168 3.55 -28.07 7.62
C GLU A 168 2.18 -28.34 8.27
N LEU A 169 1.56 -27.34 8.89
CA LEU A 169 0.21 -27.42 9.46
C LEU A 169 -0.92 -27.25 8.41
N GLY A 170 -0.59 -27.20 7.11
CA GLY A 170 -1.60 -27.11 6.06
C GLY A 170 -2.15 -25.70 5.79
N ARG A 171 -1.64 -24.63 6.43
CA ARG A 171 -2.10 -23.25 6.28
C ARG A 171 -1.67 -22.59 4.96
N HIS A 172 -1.42 -23.39 3.92
CA HIS A 172 -0.81 -22.94 2.67
C HIS A 172 -1.63 -21.88 1.93
N ALA A 173 -2.98 -21.95 1.94
CA ALA A 173 -3.82 -21.01 1.21
C ALA A 173 -3.75 -19.57 1.77
N SER A 174 -3.65 -19.41 3.09
CA SER A 174 -3.56 -18.09 3.74
C SER A 174 -2.21 -17.42 3.54
N LEU A 175 -1.17 -18.18 3.22
CA LEU A 175 0.20 -17.69 3.06
C LEU A 175 0.52 -17.17 1.65
N ILE A 176 -0.31 -17.47 0.63
CA ILE A 176 0.00 -17.12 -0.77
C ILE A 176 0.17 -15.62 -0.93
N GLY A 177 -0.71 -14.81 -0.34
CA GLY A 177 -0.62 -13.35 -0.44
C GLY A 177 0.65 -12.78 0.19
N GLU A 178 0.95 -13.20 1.42
CA GLU A 178 2.16 -12.79 2.15
C GLU A 178 3.43 -13.25 1.42
N LEU A 179 3.46 -14.51 0.97
CA LEU A 179 4.59 -15.05 0.23
C LEU A 179 4.80 -14.36 -1.11
N THR A 180 3.73 -14.01 -1.81
CA THR A 180 3.83 -13.28 -3.09
C THR A 180 4.47 -11.90 -2.88
N ALA A 181 4.06 -11.17 -1.85
CA ALA A 181 4.66 -9.89 -1.50
C ALA A 181 6.12 -10.06 -1.05
N THR A 182 6.40 -11.05 -0.18
CA THR A 182 7.75 -11.32 0.32
C THR A 182 8.73 -11.72 -0.80
N VAL A 183 8.30 -12.52 -1.78
CA VAL A 183 9.11 -12.90 -2.96
C VAL A 183 9.35 -11.68 -3.85
N ALA A 184 8.38 -10.79 -4.02
CA ALA A 184 8.55 -9.56 -4.80
C ALA A 184 9.59 -8.62 -4.16
N GLU A 185 9.60 -8.52 -2.82
CA GLU A 185 10.58 -7.72 -2.08
C GLU A 185 11.98 -8.38 -1.99
N ASN A 186 12.04 -9.73 -2.03
CA ASN A 186 13.27 -10.51 -1.88
C ASN A 186 13.41 -11.54 -3.01
N PRO A 187 13.55 -11.10 -4.28
CA PRO A 187 13.42 -11.98 -5.46
C PRO A 187 14.53 -13.02 -5.61
N PHE A 188 15.67 -12.80 -4.96
CA PHE A 188 16.81 -13.72 -4.99
C PHE A 188 16.84 -14.72 -3.81
N ARG A 189 15.85 -14.64 -2.90
CA ARG A 189 15.77 -15.55 -1.75
C ARG A 189 14.97 -16.80 -2.13
N GLU A 190 15.66 -17.78 -2.70
CA GLU A 190 15.05 -18.99 -3.27
C GLU A 190 14.20 -19.80 -2.28
N ARG A 191 14.43 -19.66 -0.97
CA ARG A 191 13.62 -20.32 0.05
C ARG A 191 12.18 -19.79 0.09
N PHE A 192 11.95 -18.47 0.01
CA PHE A 192 10.61 -17.92 -0.09
C PHE A 192 9.93 -18.32 -1.41
N VAL A 193 10.70 -18.39 -2.50
CA VAL A 193 10.22 -18.90 -3.78
C VAL A 193 9.75 -20.35 -3.63
N ALA A 194 10.53 -21.20 -2.97
CA ALA A 194 10.16 -22.59 -2.72
C ALA A 194 8.89 -22.69 -1.85
N GLN A 195 8.78 -21.89 -0.79
CA GLN A 195 7.60 -21.85 0.07
C GLN A 195 6.36 -21.40 -0.72
N LEU A 196 6.49 -20.38 -1.58
CA LEU A 196 5.40 -19.92 -2.46
C LEU A 196 4.98 -21.04 -3.44
N MET A 197 5.95 -21.72 -4.06
CA MET A 197 5.66 -22.84 -4.95
C MET A 197 4.94 -23.97 -4.23
N ILE A 198 5.32 -24.31 -3.00
CA ILE A 198 4.65 -25.33 -2.17
C ILE A 198 3.23 -24.88 -1.83
N ALA A 199 3.06 -23.62 -1.38
CA ALA A 199 1.77 -23.05 -1.03
C ALA A 199 0.81 -23.07 -2.22
N LEU A 200 1.25 -22.63 -3.39
CA LEU A 200 0.48 -22.64 -4.63
C LEU A 200 0.12 -24.06 -5.07
N CYS A 201 1.11 -24.98 -5.05
CA CYS A 201 0.87 -26.37 -5.47
C CYS A 201 -0.14 -27.07 -4.56
N ARG A 202 0.00 -26.96 -3.24
CA ARG A 202 -0.93 -27.52 -2.25
C ARG A 202 -2.32 -26.87 -2.30
N SER A 203 -2.41 -25.64 -2.80
CA SER A 203 -3.67 -24.94 -3.05
C SER A 203 -4.29 -25.24 -4.42
N GLY A 204 -3.76 -26.21 -5.18
CA GLY A 204 -4.28 -26.60 -6.49
C GLY A 204 -3.83 -25.70 -7.65
N ALA A 205 -3.05 -24.65 -7.39
CA ALA A 205 -2.55 -23.70 -8.39
C ALA A 205 -1.18 -24.12 -8.95
N ARG A 206 -1.07 -25.38 -9.39
CA ARG A 206 0.19 -25.98 -9.86
C ARG A 206 0.83 -25.21 -11.02
N ALA A 207 0.03 -24.71 -11.96
CA ALA A 207 0.54 -23.92 -13.08
C ALA A 207 1.20 -22.62 -12.61
N ASP A 208 0.65 -22.00 -11.55
CA ASP A 208 1.23 -20.79 -10.96
C ASP A 208 2.55 -21.09 -10.25
N ALA A 209 2.63 -22.20 -9.53
CA ALA A 209 3.88 -22.66 -8.91
C ALA A 209 5.00 -22.82 -9.97
N LEU A 210 4.69 -23.43 -11.12
CA LEU A 210 5.66 -23.57 -12.20
C LEU A 210 6.04 -22.25 -12.84
N ARG A 211 5.10 -21.30 -12.96
CA ARG A 211 5.38 -19.94 -13.46
C ARG A 211 6.31 -19.16 -12.50
N VAL A 212 6.11 -19.30 -11.20
CA VAL A 212 7.00 -18.70 -10.20
C VAL A 212 8.43 -19.19 -10.38
N PHE A 213 8.62 -20.51 -10.55
CA PHE A 213 9.94 -21.07 -10.83
C PHE A 213 10.57 -20.51 -12.10
N ASP A 214 9.82 -20.47 -13.22
CA ASP A 214 10.34 -19.99 -14.50
C ASP A 214 10.67 -18.49 -14.47
N THR A 215 9.94 -17.70 -13.70
CA THR A 215 10.22 -16.28 -13.50
C THR A 215 11.50 -16.11 -12.68
N THR A 216 11.62 -16.83 -11.56
CA THR A 216 12.82 -16.78 -10.72
C THR A 216 14.05 -17.27 -11.48
N ARG A 217 13.95 -18.36 -12.26
CA ARG A 217 15.05 -18.88 -13.06
C ARG A 217 15.56 -17.86 -14.08
N ARG A 218 14.65 -17.14 -14.77
CA ARG A 218 15.02 -16.07 -15.71
C ARG A 218 15.72 -14.94 -14.97
N LEU A 219 15.15 -14.48 -13.86
CA LEU A 219 15.72 -13.40 -13.07
C LEU A 219 17.15 -13.73 -12.56
N LEU A 220 17.35 -14.92 -11.99
CA LEU A 220 18.67 -15.37 -11.53
C LEU A 220 19.70 -15.42 -12.67
N ARG A 221 19.26 -15.85 -13.87
CA ARG A 221 20.15 -15.92 -15.04
C ARG A 221 20.49 -14.53 -15.59
N ASP A 222 19.48 -13.65 -15.70
CA ASP A 222 19.61 -12.35 -16.32
C ASP A 222 20.39 -11.37 -15.42
N GLU A 223 20.16 -11.41 -14.11
CA GLU A 223 20.77 -10.48 -13.16
C GLU A 223 22.07 -10.99 -12.52
N LEU A 224 22.17 -12.29 -12.27
CA LEU A 224 23.31 -12.88 -11.55
C LEU A 224 24.13 -13.89 -12.39
N GLY A 225 23.69 -14.23 -13.59
CA GLY A 225 24.33 -15.25 -14.41
C GLY A 225 24.27 -16.67 -13.82
N MET A 226 23.38 -16.92 -12.87
CA MET A 226 23.29 -18.15 -12.10
C MET A 226 22.02 -18.93 -12.42
N ASP A 227 22.08 -20.24 -12.26
CA ASP A 227 20.92 -21.12 -12.25
C ASP A 227 20.38 -21.29 -10.83
N PRO A 228 19.06 -21.57 -10.66
CA PRO A 228 18.47 -21.87 -9.35
C PRO A 228 19.20 -22.98 -8.59
N GLU A 229 19.16 -22.90 -7.25
CA GLU A 229 19.76 -23.92 -6.36
C GLU A 229 19.18 -25.32 -6.63
N PRO A 230 19.97 -26.40 -6.35
CA PRO A 230 19.51 -27.77 -6.53
C PRO A 230 18.18 -28.07 -5.84
N ARG A 231 17.95 -27.52 -4.63
CA ARG A 231 16.72 -27.72 -3.86
C ARG A 231 15.49 -27.17 -4.58
N LEU A 232 15.59 -26.00 -5.20
CA LEU A 232 14.48 -25.39 -5.94
C LEU A 232 14.20 -26.15 -7.25
N LYS A 233 15.26 -26.62 -7.93
CA LYS A 233 15.15 -27.50 -9.11
C LYS A 233 14.50 -28.84 -8.76
N ASP A 234 14.82 -29.44 -7.62
CA ASP A 234 14.21 -30.67 -7.14
C ASP A 234 12.74 -30.48 -6.80
N LEU A 235 12.39 -29.38 -6.13
CA LEU A 235 11.00 -29.04 -5.86
C LEU A 235 10.21 -28.87 -7.17
N HIS A 236 10.77 -28.18 -8.15
CA HIS A 236 10.16 -28.03 -9.48
C HIS A 236 9.89 -29.39 -10.15
N ARG A 237 10.88 -30.32 -10.13
CA ARG A 237 10.71 -31.68 -10.65
C ARG A 237 9.60 -32.45 -9.92
N ARG A 238 9.55 -32.37 -8.59
CA ARG A 238 8.51 -33.01 -7.78
C ARG A 238 7.12 -32.43 -8.09
N ILE A 239 7.02 -31.14 -8.28
CA ILE A 239 5.76 -30.49 -8.70
C ILE A 239 5.36 -31.00 -10.10
N LEU A 240 6.29 -31.13 -11.06
CA LEU A 240 6.03 -31.69 -12.38
C LEU A 240 5.60 -33.16 -12.34
N GLY A 241 6.16 -33.96 -11.43
CA GLY A 241 5.84 -35.39 -11.25
C GLY A 241 4.58 -35.66 -10.41
N SER A 242 3.96 -34.64 -9.81
CA SER A 242 2.86 -34.78 -8.83
C SER A 242 3.27 -35.51 -7.52
N ASP A 243 4.55 -35.49 -7.17
CA ASP A 243 5.15 -36.23 -6.04
C ASP A 243 5.26 -35.39 -4.75
N LEU A 244 4.49 -34.30 -4.60
CA LEU A 244 4.47 -33.56 -3.36
C LEU A 244 3.60 -34.30 -2.31
N PRO A 245 4.17 -34.66 -1.14
CA PRO A 245 3.37 -35.28 -0.09
C PRO A 245 2.28 -34.30 0.37
N PRO A 246 1.08 -34.83 0.70
CA PRO A 246 0.05 -34.02 1.32
C PRO A 246 0.57 -33.42 2.62
N ALA A 247 0.12 -32.20 2.96
CA ALA A 247 0.39 -31.64 4.28
C ALA A 247 -0.23 -32.53 5.37
N ALA A 248 0.37 -32.54 6.57
CA ALA A 248 -0.30 -33.13 7.72
C ALA A 248 -1.65 -32.42 7.89
N THR A 249 -2.71 -33.21 7.93
CA THR A 249 -4.07 -32.68 8.18
C THR A 249 -4.09 -32.18 9.62
N GLU A 250 -4.45 -30.92 9.83
CA GLU A 250 -4.80 -30.45 11.18
C GLU A 250 -5.82 -31.43 11.77
N PRO A 251 -5.73 -31.81 13.07
CA PRO A 251 -6.79 -32.58 13.70
C PRO A 251 -8.11 -31.82 13.53
N GLU A 252 -9.13 -32.52 13.04
CA GLU A 252 -10.47 -31.98 12.84
C GLU A 252 -10.91 -31.23 14.09
N ALA A 253 -10.80 -29.91 14.05
CA ALA A 253 -11.48 -29.06 15.00
C ALA A 253 -12.99 -29.24 14.76
N THR A 254 -13.72 -29.57 15.79
CA THR A 254 -15.19 -29.56 15.83
C THR A 254 -15.70 -28.37 15.02
N PRO A 255 -16.74 -28.51 14.17
CA PRO A 255 -17.18 -27.43 13.30
C PRO A 255 -17.66 -26.24 14.15
N GLU A 256 -16.74 -25.34 14.48
CA GLU A 256 -17.12 -23.97 14.87
C GLU A 256 -17.75 -23.34 13.63
N LEU A 257 -18.95 -22.80 13.82
CA LEU A 257 -19.61 -21.96 12.82
C LEU A 257 -18.60 -20.96 12.26
N PRO A 258 -18.47 -20.85 10.93
CA PRO A 258 -17.44 -20.02 10.31
C PRO A 258 -17.54 -18.59 10.84
N ARG A 259 -16.51 -18.15 11.55
CA ARG A 259 -16.42 -16.77 12.05
C ARG A 259 -16.49 -15.81 10.86
N PRO A 260 -17.20 -14.68 10.98
CA PRO A 260 -17.28 -13.69 9.91
C PRO A 260 -15.89 -13.25 9.49
N ARG A 261 -15.60 -13.30 8.20
CA ARG A 261 -14.27 -13.00 7.68
C ARG A 261 -14.17 -11.52 7.34
N HIS A 262 -13.32 -10.82 8.07
CA HIS A 262 -13.07 -9.40 7.88
C HIS A 262 -11.69 -9.24 7.23
N THR A 263 -11.68 -9.00 5.91
CA THR A 263 -10.43 -8.78 5.15
C THR A 263 -10.22 -7.32 4.79
N LEU A 264 -10.98 -6.39 5.36
CA LEU A 264 -10.78 -4.96 5.12
C LEU A 264 -9.41 -4.54 5.68
N PRO A 265 -8.57 -3.84 4.88
CA PRO A 265 -7.29 -3.33 5.34
C PRO A 265 -7.40 -2.51 6.64
N GLY A 266 -6.47 -2.74 7.58
CA GLY A 266 -6.56 -2.20 8.95
C GLY A 266 -6.30 -0.71 9.11
N GLU A 267 -5.76 -0.01 8.13
CA GLU A 267 -5.47 1.43 8.23
C GLU A 267 -6.75 2.26 8.30
N ALA A 268 -6.96 2.91 9.44
CA ALA A 268 -8.01 3.90 9.61
C ALA A 268 -7.61 5.21 8.91
N VAL A 269 -7.77 5.30 7.60
CA VAL A 269 -7.69 6.60 6.92
C VAL A 269 -8.88 7.43 7.38
N ARG A 270 -8.63 8.47 8.19
CA ARG A 270 -9.67 9.44 8.54
C ARG A 270 -10.08 10.14 7.24
N LEU A 271 -11.28 9.85 6.77
CA LEU A 271 -11.81 10.46 5.57
C LEU A 271 -12.16 11.93 5.87
N THR A 272 -11.69 12.84 5.04
CA THR A 272 -11.95 14.28 5.17
C THR A 272 -12.67 14.76 3.92
N GLY A 273 -13.72 15.60 4.09
CA GLY A 273 -14.36 16.33 3.00
C GLY A 273 -15.16 15.47 2.01
N ARG A 274 -15.74 14.35 2.47
CA ARG A 274 -16.61 13.45 1.67
C ARG A 274 -17.97 13.19 2.33
N GLU A 275 -18.38 14.05 3.24
CA GLU A 275 -19.61 13.89 4.02
C GLU A 275 -20.85 13.91 3.14
N ARG A 276 -20.85 14.70 2.04
CA ARG A 276 -21.96 14.78 1.08
C ARG A 276 -22.07 13.51 0.26
N GLU A 277 -20.96 13.01 -0.23
CA GLU A 277 -20.87 11.77 -1.00
C GLU A 277 -21.27 10.56 -0.14
N GLU A 278 -20.82 10.52 1.10
CA GLU A 278 -21.26 9.50 2.07
C GLU A 278 -22.78 9.57 2.31
N ALA A 279 -23.32 10.74 2.57
CA ALA A 279 -24.75 10.93 2.77
C ALA A 279 -25.57 10.46 1.55
N THR A 280 -25.10 10.76 0.33
CA THR A 280 -25.74 10.33 -0.93
C THR A 280 -25.82 8.81 -1.01
N VAL A 281 -24.71 8.11 -0.75
CA VAL A 281 -24.68 6.64 -0.79
C VAL A 281 -25.58 6.04 0.28
N LEU A 282 -25.47 6.53 1.52
CA LEU A 282 -26.29 6.02 2.63
C LEU A 282 -27.80 6.28 2.41
N GLN A 283 -28.16 7.38 1.79
CA GLN A 283 -29.54 7.68 1.41
C GLN A 283 -30.04 6.72 0.32
N ALA A 284 -29.27 6.50 -0.74
CA ALA A 284 -29.60 5.56 -1.80
C ALA A 284 -29.80 4.13 -1.28
N LEU A 285 -28.92 3.68 -0.39
CA LEU A 285 -29.03 2.34 0.22
C LEU A 285 -30.27 2.23 1.13
N ARG A 286 -30.61 3.28 1.87
CA ARG A 286 -31.86 3.32 2.67
C ARG A 286 -33.11 3.19 1.81
N HIS A 287 -33.23 4.02 0.76
CA HIS A 287 -34.38 3.95 -0.17
C HIS A 287 -34.49 2.59 -0.84
N HIS A 288 -33.35 1.96 -1.19
CA HIS A 288 -33.31 0.64 -1.81
C HIS A 288 -33.85 -0.46 -0.89
N ALA A 289 -33.74 -0.31 0.42
CA ALA A 289 -34.21 -1.25 1.44
C ALA A 289 -35.60 -0.91 2.00
N GLU A 290 -36.19 0.23 1.64
CA GLU A 290 -37.45 0.72 2.21
C GLU A 290 -38.63 -0.24 1.96
N GLY A 291 -39.38 -0.54 3.03
CA GLY A 291 -40.59 -1.39 2.95
C GLY A 291 -40.34 -2.89 2.78
N LEU A 292 -39.10 -3.32 2.78
CA LEU A 292 -38.72 -4.74 2.56
C LEU A 292 -38.15 -5.37 3.85
N SER A 293 -38.56 -6.60 4.14
CA SER A 293 -38.02 -7.36 5.29
C SER A 293 -36.56 -7.76 5.09
N VAL A 294 -36.14 -7.97 3.84
CA VAL A 294 -34.76 -8.25 3.45
C VAL A 294 -34.42 -7.34 2.27
N ALA A 295 -33.36 -6.55 2.37
CA ALA A 295 -32.92 -5.67 1.29
C ALA A 295 -32.50 -6.50 0.06
N PRO A 296 -32.90 -6.11 -1.16
CA PRO A 296 -32.39 -6.73 -2.39
C PRO A 296 -30.87 -6.53 -2.49
N PRO A 297 -30.19 -7.28 -3.37
CA PRO A 297 -28.75 -7.07 -3.58
C PRO A 297 -28.49 -5.64 -4.04
N ALA A 298 -27.57 -4.98 -3.35
CA ALA A 298 -27.23 -3.59 -3.63
C ALA A 298 -25.84 -3.48 -4.26
N ILE A 299 -25.69 -2.57 -5.22
CA ILE A 299 -24.41 -2.27 -5.86
C ILE A 299 -24.16 -0.77 -5.77
N VAL A 300 -23.04 -0.37 -5.21
CA VAL A 300 -22.55 1.02 -5.19
C VAL A 300 -21.33 1.11 -6.11
N ALA A 301 -21.47 1.85 -7.21
CA ALA A 301 -20.37 2.10 -8.14
C ALA A 301 -19.74 3.47 -7.84
N ILE A 302 -18.43 3.49 -7.59
CA ILE A 302 -17.65 4.69 -7.28
C ILE A 302 -16.60 4.85 -8.37
N ASP A 303 -16.76 5.87 -9.20
CA ASP A 303 -15.80 6.19 -10.24
C ASP A 303 -15.13 7.55 -10.01
N GLY A 304 -14.06 7.83 -10.77
CA GLY A 304 -13.37 9.11 -10.68
C GLY A 304 -11.88 9.01 -11.04
N MET A 305 -11.25 10.16 -11.14
CA MET A 305 -9.86 10.34 -11.53
C MET A 305 -8.88 9.52 -10.66
N ALA A 306 -7.72 9.19 -11.22
CA ALA A 306 -6.59 8.65 -10.46
C ALA A 306 -6.20 9.63 -9.32
N GLY A 307 -5.95 9.11 -8.12
CA GLY A 307 -5.60 9.94 -6.96
C GLY A 307 -6.75 10.68 -6.27
N ILE A 308 -8.02 10.51 -6.70
CA ILE A 308 -9.20 11.17 -6.10
C ILE A 308 -9.66 10.54 -4.78
N GLY A 309 -9.13 9.36 -4.41
CA GLY A 309 -9.44 8.71 -3.14
C GLY A 309 -10.56 7.68 -3.18
N LYS A 310 -10.85 7.04 -4.32
CA LYS A 310 -11.90 6.02 -4.48
C LYS A 310 -11.77 4.86 -3.50
N THR A 311 -10.61 4.22 -3.45
CA THR A 311 -10.31 3.11 -2.54
C THR A 311 -10.48 3.52 -1.08
N ALA A 312 -9.96 4.70 -0.69
CA ALA A 312 -10.10 5.22 0.67
C ALA A 312 -11.57 5.45 1.04
N PHE A 313 -12.38 5.97 0.11
CA PHE A 313 -13.80 6.19 0.30
C PHE A 313 -14.58 4.87 0.38
N ALA A 314 -14.28 3.89 -0.49
CA ALA A 314 -14.89 2.56 -0.45
C ALA A 314 -14.60 1.83 0.87
N LEU A 315 -13.35 1.88 1.34
CA LEU A 315 -12.95 1.30 2.64
C LEU A 315 -13.63 2.02 3.82
N HIS A 316 -13.78 3.35 3.76
CA HIS A 316 -14.52 4.10 4.75
C HIS A 316 -15.99 3.66 4.83
N LEU A 317 -16.67 3.58 3.68
CA LEU A 317 -18.04 3.08 3.60
C LEU A 317 -18.15 1.63 4.10
N GLY A 318 -17.22 0.76 3.73
CA GLY A 318 -17.18 -0.61 4.19
C GLY A 318 -17.14 -0.71 5.72
N ARG A 319 -16.28 0.07 6.37
CA ARG A 319 -16.20 0.13 7.84
C ARG A 319 -17.46 0.75 8.47
N ARG A 320 -17.98 1.81 7.88
CA ARG A 320 -19.20 2.49 8.34
C ARG A 320 -20.42 1.57 8.32
N LEU A 321 -20.48 0.69 7.32
CA LEU A 321 -21.56 -0.26 7.12
C LEU A 321 -21.30 -1.63 7.74
N ALA A 322 -20.12 -1.87 8.32
CA ALA A 322 -19.67 -3.17 8.83
C ALA A 322 -20.71 -3.88 9.74
N ALA A 323 -21.33 -3.15 10.65
CA ALA A 323 -22.33 -3.71 11.57
C ALA A 323 -23.58 -4.22 10.85
N ALA A 324 -23.90 -3.72 9.66
CA ALA A 324 -25.03 -4.18 8.87
C ALA A 324 -24.74 -5.47 8.09
N TYR A 325 -23.46 -5.85 7.95
CA TYR A 325 -22.99 -7.02 7.19
C TYR A 325 -22.14 -7.95 8.07
N PRO A 326 -22.74 -8.60 9.09
CA PRO A 326 -22.00 -9.37 10.10
C PRO A 326 -21.41 -10.67 9.58
N ASP A 327 -21.91 -11.22 8.44
CA ASP A 327 -21.47 -12.51 7.92
C ASP A 327 -20.17 -12.42 7.10
N GLY A 328 -19.70 -11.21 6.82
CA GLY A 328 -18.40 -10.99 6.18
C GLY A 328 -18.25 -9.61 5.57
N GLN A 329 -17.00 -9.12 5.58
CA GLN A 329 -16.58 -7.92 4.85
C GLN A 329 -15.30 -8.26 4.09
N ILE A 330 -15.42 -8.34 2.78
CA ILE A 330 -14.37 -8.86 1.92
C ILE A 330 -13.85 -7.73 1.03
N PHE A 331 -12.53 -7.52 1.03
CA PHE A 331 -11.85 -6.60 0.13
C PHE A 331 -11.09 -7.39 -0.94
N VAL A 332 -11.25 -7.00 -2.20
CA VAL A 332 -10.56 -7.57 -3.34
C VAL A 332 -10.00 -6.44 -4.18
N ASP A 333 -8.68 -6.40 -4.31
CA ASP A 333 -8.01 -5.55 -5.30
C ASP A 333 -7.98 -6.33 -6.63
N LEU A 334 -8.65 -5.78 -7.65
CA LEU A 334 -8.73 -6.38 -8.98
C LEU A 334 -7.52 -6.04 -9.84
N GLY A 335 -6.74 -5.03 -9.43
CA GLY A 335 -5.48 -4.64 -10.06
C GLY A 335 -5.62 -4.30 -11.54
N ALA A 336 -6.77 -3.78 -11.98
CA ALA A 336 -7.04 -3.52 -13.39
C ALA A 336 -5.99 -2.61 -14.02
N HIS A 337 -5.38 -1.75 -13.23
CA HIS A 337 -4.36 -0.80 -13.65
C HIS A 337 -2.99 -1.13 -13.03
N GLY A 338 -2.73 -2.39 -12.68
CA GLY A 338 -1.43 -2.87 -12.19
C GLY A 338 -0.35 -2.84 -13.28
N ILE A 339 0.92 -2.80 -12.84
CA ILE A 339 2.08 -2.84 -13.75
C ILE A 339 2.03 -4.13 -14.58
N GLY A 340 1.96 -4.00 -15.91
CA GLY A 340 1.93 -5.13 -16.85
C GLY A 340 0.56 -5.43 -17.48
N GLY A 341 -0.49 -4.64 -17.22
CA GLY A 341 -1.78 -4.71 -17.92
C GLY A 341 -2.57 -6.03 -17.73
N ARG A 342 -2.24 -6.79 -16.68
CA ARG A 342 -2.91 -8.05 -16.33
C ARG A 342 -3.76 -7.84 -15.08
N TRP A 343 -5.07 -7.67 -15.27
CA TRP A 343 -6.01 -7.74 -14.16
C TRP A 343 -6.22 -9.17 -13.68
N ALA A 344 -6.66 -9.30 -12.44
CA ALA A 344 -7.04 -10.60 -11.90
C ALA A 344 -8.24 -11.15 -12.69
N GLU A 345 -8.09 -12.28 -13.36
CA GLU A 345 -9.19 -12.93 -14.07
C GLU A 345 -10.34 -13.24 -13.10
N ALA A 346 -11.58 -13.00 -13.52
CA ALA A 346 -12.77 -13.25 -12.70
C ALA A 346 -12.80 -14.68 -12.12
N SER A 347 -12.31 -15.65 -12.89
CA SER A 347 -12.17 -17.05 -12.48
C SER A 347 -11.24 -17.23 -11.28
N SER A 348 -10.09 -16.56 -11.29
CA SER A 348 -9.11 -16.59 -10.19
C SER A 348 -9.64 -15.88 -8.95
N VAL A 349 -10.30 -14.73 -9.15
CA VAL A 349 -10.93 -13.97 -8.07
C VAL A 349 -12.02 -14.77 -7.38
N LEU A 350 -12.90 -15.42 -8.14
CA LEU A 350 -13.96 -16.30 -7.59
C LEU A 350 -13.37 -17.48 -6.81
N SER A 351 -12.31 -18.08 -7.32
CA SER A 351 -11.59 -19.14 -6.59
C SER A 351 -11.07 -18.64 -5.25
N MET A 352 -10.47 -17.44 -5.23
CA MET A 352 -9.99 -16.81 -4.00
C MET A 352 -11.16 -16.48 -3.05
N LEU A 353 -12.26 -15.90 -3.55
CA LEU A 353 -13.46 -15.57 -2.77
C LEU A 353 -14.05 -16.83 -2.12
N LEU A 354 -14.23 -17.91 -2.87
CA LEU A 354 -14.75 -19.18 -2.37
C LEU A 354 -13.86 -19.79 -1.29
N ARG A 355 -12.54 -19.82 -1.53
CA ARG A 355 -11.56 -20.29 -0.51
C ARG A 355 -11.59 -19.44 0.75
N THR A 356 -11.54 -18.11 0.59
CA THR A 356 -11.63 -17.18 1.71
C THR A 356 -12.94 -17.36 2.47
N SER A 357 -13.98 -17.81 1.80
CA SER A 357 -15.30 -18.08 2.38
C SER A 357 -15.43 -19.47 3.02
N GLY A 358 -14.34 -20.25 3.05
CA GLY A 358 -14.29 -21.56 3.71
C GLY A 358 -14.78 -22.72 2.82
N VAL A 359 -14.95 -22.51 1.53
CA VAL A 359 -15.27 -23.61 0.58
C VAL A 359 -13.99 -24.44 0.36
N PRO A 360 -14.03 -25.76 0.62
CA PRO A 360 -12.88 -26.62 0.36
C PRO A 360 -12.41 -26.55 -1.09
N ALA A 361 -11.11 -26.65 -1.32
CA ALA A 361 -10.53 -26.48 -2.65
C ALA A 361 -11.10 -27.50 -3.68
N GLU A 362 -11.39 -28.71 -3.21
CA GLU A 362 -11.95 -29.82 -4.00
C GLU A 362 -13.41 -29.57 -4.41
N ALA A 363 -14.13 -28.74 -3.66
CA ALA A 363 -15.52 -28.37 -3.93
C ALA A 363 -15.64 -27.13 -4.82
N ILE A 364 -14.52 -26.48 -5.19
CA ILE A 364 -14.53 -25.33 -6.09
C ILE A 364 -14.57 -25.81 -7.54
N PRO A 365 -15.61 -25.46 -8.30
CA PRO A 365 -15.72 -25.89 -9.70
C PRO A 365 -14.54 -25.39 -10.56
N PRO A 366 -14.11 -26.17 -11.56
CA PRO A 366 -12.97 -25.79 -12.41
C PRO A 366 -13.31 -24.66 -13.40
N ASP A 367 -14.56 -24.55 -13.79
CA ASP A 367 -15.06 -23.58 -14.77
C ASP A 367 -15.60 -22.31 -14.12
N LEU A 368 -15.66 -21.23 -14.89
CA LEU A 368 -16.12 -19.91 -14.41
C LEU A 368 -17.59 -19.94 -13.99
N GLU A 369 -18.45 -20.60 -14.76
CA GLU A 369 -19.90 -20.62 -14.49
C GLU A 369 -20.22 -21.39 -13.20
N GLY A 370 -19.57 -22.52 -12.97
CA GLY A 370 -19.67 -23.28 -11.74
C GLY A 370 -19.21 -22.47 -10.53
N ARG A 371 -18.10 -21.72 -10.67
CA ARG A 371 -17.62 -20.83 -9.60
C ARG A 371 -18.59 -19.68 -9.32
N CYS A 372 -19.18 -19.08 -10.33
CA CYS A 372 -20.23 -18.07 -10.16
C CYS A 372 -21.43 -18.63 -9.39
N THR A 373 -21.87 -19.84 -9.76
CA THR A 373 -22.98 -20.52 -9.09
C THR A 373 -22.64 -20.86 -7.64
N ALA A 374 -21.45 -21.41 -7.38
CA ALA A 374 -20.98 -21.72 -6.04
C ALA A 374 -20.87 -20.46 -5.17
N TRP A 375 -20.38 -19.34 -5.72
CA TRP A 375 -20.29 -18.07 -5.05
C TRP A 375 -21.67 -17.54 -4.65
N ARG A 376 -22.61 -17.48 -5.61
CA ARG A 376 -23.98 -17.05 -5.36
C ARG A 376 -24.67 -17.94 -4.32
N THR A 377 -24.48 -19.27 -4.42
CA THR A 377 -25.04 -20.22 -3.46
C THR A 377 -24.48 -19.99 -2.04
N TRP A 378 -23.19 -19.72 -1.93
CA TRP A 378 -22.57 -19.44 -0.64
C TRP A 378 -23.13 -18.16 0.01
N LEU A 379 -23.49 -17.15 -0.81
CA LEU A 379 -24.06 -15.88 -0.34
C LEU A 379 -25.52 -15.97 0.08
N LEU A 380 -26.27 -17.03 -0.29
CA LEU A 380 -27.68 -17.15 0.03
C LEU A 380 -27.92 -17.10 1.55
N GLY A 381 -28.84 -16.22 1.97
CA GLY A 381 -29.22 -16.04 3.37
C GLY A 381 -28.18 -15.32 4.23
N LYS A 382 -27.07 -14.84 3.66
CA LYS A 382 -26.02 -14.11 4.37
C LYS A 382 -26.08 -12.62 4.08
N ARG A 383 -25.56 -11.83 5.01
CA ARG A 383 -25.34 -10.39 4.88
C ARG A 383 -23.85 -10.12 4.76
N VAL A 384 -23.36 -10.05 3.53
CA VAL A 384 -21.95 -9.89 3.19
C VAL A 384 -21.75 -8.59 2.41
N LEU A 385 -20.70 -7.86 2.76
CA LEU A 385 -20.21 -6.69 2.03
C LEU A 385 -18.95 -7.09 1.27
N VAL A 386 -18.94 -6.82 -0.04
CA VAL A 386 -17.77 -7.07 -0.91
C VAL A 386 -17.32 -5.75 -1.52
N ILE A 387 -16.05 -5.42 -1.38
CA ILE A 387 -15.42 -4.28 -2.06
C ILE A 387 -14.58 -4.85 -3.20
N LEU A 388 -14.90 -4.47 -4.43
CA LEU A 388 -14.15 -4.77 -5.65
C LEU A 388 -13.42 -3.51 -6.07
N ASP A 389 -12.15 -3.41 -5.71
CA ASP A 389 -11.34 -2.20 -5.97
C ASP A 389 -10.64 -2.27 -7.32
N ASP A 390 -10.54 -1.12 -8.00
CA ASP A 390 -9.86 -0.93 -9.29
C ASP A 390 -10.37 -1.83 -10.42
N ALA A 391 -11.70 -1.80 -10.67
CA ALA A 391 -12.36 -2.56 -11.73
C ALA A 391 -12.05 -2.01 -13.13
N ALA A 392 -11.74 -2.90 -14.09
CA ALA A 392 -11.44 -2.56 -15.49
C ALA A 392 -12.69 -2.23 -16.31
N SER A 393 -13.73 -3.04 -16.18
CA SER A 393 -14.96 -2.95 -16.98
C SER A 393 -16.13 -3.65 -16.29
N THR A 394 -17.34 -3.39 -16.76
CA THR A 394 -18.55 -4.09 -16.28
C THR A 394 -18.47 -5.59 -16.53
N SER A 395 -17.98 -6.02 -17.70
CA SER A 395 -17.83 -7.44 -18.04
C SER A 395 -16.86 -8.17 -17.10
N HIS A 396 -15.82 -7.51 -16.66
CA HIS A 396 -14.85 -8.04 -15.71
C HIS A 396 -15.48 -8.36 -14.35
N ILE A 397 -16.34 -7.48 -13.83
CA ILE A 397 -16.92 -7.62 -12.49
C ILE A 397 -18.24 -8.38 -12.44
N THR A 398 -18.97 -8.46 -13.55
CA THR A 398 -20.29 -9.13 -13.58
C THR A 398 -20.29 -10.54 -12.97
N PRO A 399 -19.29 -11.40 -13.22
CA PRO A 399 -19.20 -12.71 -12.57
C PRO A 399 -19.01 -12.65 -11.06
N LEU A 400 -18.44 -11.55 -10.54
CA LEU A 400 -18.07 -11.38 -9.13
C LEU A 400 -19.19 -10.77 -8.29
N LEU A 401 -20.22 -10.21 -8.94
CA LEU A 401 -21.32 -9.53 -8.24
C LEU A 401 -22.08 -10.51 -7.36
N THR A 402 -22.39 -10.06 -6.15
CA THR A 402 -23.01 -10.89 -5.12
C THR A 402 -24.38 -11.43 -5.54
N GLY A 403 -25.23 -10.60 -6.15
CA GLY A 403 -26.56 -11.00 -6.65
C GLY A 403 -27.51 -11.59 -5.60
N ALA A 404 -27.12 -11.69 -4.34
CA ALA A 404 -27.89 -12.28 -3.26
C ALA A 404 -28.53 -11.19 -2.39
N ALA A 405 -29.81 -11.39 -2.00
CA ALA A 405 -30.51 -10.47 -1.13
C ALA A 405 -29.78 -10.31 0.22
N GLY A 406 -29.75 -9.09 0.73
CA GLY A 406 -29.03 -8.75 1.96
C GLY A 406 -27.53 -8.48 1.78
N CYS A 407 -26.98 -8.65 0.59
CA CYS A 407 -25.57 -8.39 0.30
C CYS A 407 -25.37 -7.01 -0.37
N LEU A 408 -24.18 -6.44 -0.16
CA LEU A 408 -23.73 -5.20 -0.78
C LEU A 408 -22.42 -5.43 -1.53
N THR A 409 -22.35 -4.95 -2.79
CA THR A 409 -21.09 -4.84 -3.52
C THR A 409 -20.74 -3.37 -3.69
N ILE A 410 -19.55 -2.95 -3.28
CA ILE A 410 -18.98 -1.64 -3.58
C ILE A 410 -17.91 -1.86 -4.66
N VAL A 411 -18.04 -1.15 -5.76
CA VAL A 411 -17.10 -1.25 -6.90
C VAL A 411 -16.40 0.09 -7.05
N THR A 412 -15.07 0.09 -7.15
CA THR A 412 -14.35 1.29 -7.58
C THR A 412 -13.78 1.12 -8.98
N SER A 413 -13.73 2.20 -9.76
CA SER A 413 -13.17 2.18 -11.11
C SER A 413 -12.57 3.54 -11.47
N ARG A 414 -11.57 3.54 -12.37
CA ARG A 414 -11.00 4.76 -12.96
C ARG A 414 -11.77 5.24 -14.18
N ARG A 415 -12.73 4.47 -14.63
CA ARG A 415 -13.64 4.85 -15.72
C ARG A 415 -15.09 4.69 -15.28
N ARG A 416 -15.98 5.39 -15.94
CA ARG A 416 -17.42 5.16 -15.76
C ARG A 416 -17.80 3.77 -16.21
N LEU A 417 -18.74 3.17 -15.50
CA LEU A 417 -19.29 1.83 -15.79
C LEU A 417 -20.77 1.95 -16.16
N PRO A 418 -21.12 2.54 -17.32
CA PRO A 418 -22.52 2.89 -17.65
C PRO A 418 -23.42 1.65 -17.78
N SER A 419 -22.87 0.50 -18.16
CA SER A 419 -23.61 -0.76 -18.29
C SER A 419 -23.81 -1.50 -16.97
N LEU A 420 -23.28 -0.98 -15.85
CA LEU A 420 -23.47 -1.56 -14.54
C LEU A 420 -24.77 -1.07 -13.92
N HIS A 421 -25.76 -1.98 -13.79
CA HIS A 421 -26.98 -1.67 -13.05
C HIS A 421 -26.67 -1.55 -11.57
N SER A 422 -26.46 -0.33 -11.10
CA SER A 422 -26.11 -0.02 -9.71
C SER A 422 -27.25 0.66 -8.96
N THR A 423 -27.33 0.40 -7.66
CA THR A 423 -28.25 1.08 -6.73
C THR A 423 -27.86 2.56 -6.56
N CYS A 424 -26.55 2.81 -6.58
CA CYS A 424 -26.00 4.15 -6.52
C CYS A 424 -24.76 4.22 -7.40
N GLN A 425 -24.70 5.20 -8.30
CA GLN A 425 -23.51 5.53 -9.07
C GLN A 425 -23.01 6.89 -8.62
N LEU A 426 -21.76 6.97 -8.23
CA LEU A 426 -21.13 8.15 -7.65
C LEU A 426 -19.79 8.43 -8.33
N SER A 427 -19.72 9.52 -9.07
CA SER A 427 -18.43 10.05 -9.55
C SER A 427 -17.85 10.99 -8.49
N LEU A 428 -16.69 10.64 -7.92
CA LEU A 428 -16.03 11.47 -6.91
C LEU A 428 -15.46 12.74 -7.54
N PRO A 429 -15.90 13.94 -7.11
CA PRO A 429 -15.36 15.20 -7.60
C PRO A 429 -14.01 15.52 -6.95
N GLU A 430 -13.28 16.49 -7.51
CA GLU A 430 -12.14 17.09 -6.84
C GLU A 430 -12.58 17.71 -5.49
N PHE A 431 -11.66 17.84 -4.56
CA PHE A 431 -11.93 18.45 -3.26
C PHE A 431 -12.38 19.92 -3.41
N THR A 432 -13.27 20.34 -2.52
CA THR A 432 -13.50 21.76 -2.28
C THR A 432 -12.24 22.39 -1.68
N ILE A 433 -12.07 23.69 -1.82
CA ILE A 433 -10.95 24.42 -1.19
C ILE A 433 -10.94 24.16 0.33
N ALA A 434 -12.10 24.16 0.98
CA ALA A 434 -12.20 23.89 2.42
C ALA A 434 -11.67 22.49 2.78
N ALA A 435 -12.17 21.44 2.11
CA ALA A 435 -11.71 20.07 2.34
C ALA A 435 -10.22 19.89 2.03
N GLY A 436 -9.72 20.57 1.00
CA GLY A 436 -8.30 20.58 0.66
C GLY A 436 -7.44 21.23 1.75
N ARG A 437 -7.87 22.37 2.30
CA ARG A 437 -7.18 23.04 3.42
C ARG A 437 -7.18 22.16 4.66
N ASP A 438 -8.29 21.52 5.00
CA ASP A 438 -8.39 20.63 6.15
C ASP A 438 -7.44 19.44 6.03
N LEU A 439 -7.42 18.78 4.85
CA LEU A 439 -6.48 17.70 4.59
C LEU A 439 -5.03 18.18 4.67
N PHE A 440 -4.70 19.29 3.99
CA PHE A 440 -3.34 19.83 3.97
C PHE A 440 -2.83 20.16 5.39
N SER A 441 -3.64 20.89 6.16
CA SER A 441 -3.31 21.30 7.54
C SER A 441 -3.18 20.09 8.48
N SER A 442 -4.08 19.10 8.35
CA SER A 442 -4.03 17.89 9.18
C SER A 442 -2.77 17.06 8.95
N VAL A 443 -2.26 17.04 7.71
CA VAL A 443 -1.05 16.29 7.34
C VAL A 443 0.22 17.06 7.71
N VAL A 444 0.25 18.38 7.51
CA VAL A 444 1.39 19.23 7.91
C VAL A 444 1.58 19.19 9.43
N GLY A 445 0.49 19.34 10.19
CA GLY A 445 0.47 19.17 11.64
C GLY A 445 1.06 20.34 12.45
N ASP A 446 1.31 21.50 11.83
CA ASP A 446 1.78 22.73 12.49
C ASP A 446 0.98 23.96 12.01
N ASN A 447 1.34 25.16 12.51
CA ASN A 447 0.57 26.38 12.25
C ASN A 447 0.93 27.09 10.92
N ARG A 448 1.90 26.61 10.13
CA ARG A 448 2.28 27.24 8.85
C ARG A 448 1.10 27.38 7.87
N PRO A 449 0.25 26.34 7.68
CA PRO A 449 -0.90 26.46 6.79
C PRO A 449 -1.91 27.53 7.23
N LEU A 450 -2.09 27.74 8.52
CA LEU A 450 -2.99 28.75 9.06
C LEU A 450 -2.46 30.18 8.87
N ALA A 451 -1.14 30.34 8.93
CA ALA A 451 -0.48 31.62 8.74
C ALA A 451 -0.44 32.06 7.26
N GLU A 452 -0.42 31.11 6.32
CA GLU A 452 -0.23 31.37 4.87
C GLU A 452 -1.36 30.77 4.04
N THR A 453 -2.62 31.07 4.38
CA THR A 453 -3.82 30.47 3.75
C THR A 453 -3.89 30.70 2.23
N ALA A 454 -3.46 31.86 1.72
CA ALA A 454 -3.43 32.16 0.30
C ALA A 454 -2.46 31.23 -0.45
N ALA A 455 -1.28 30.97 0.12
CA ALA A 455 -0.30 30.05 -0.45
C ALA A 455 -0.80 28.60 -0.40
N VAL A 456 -1.57 28.22 0.64
CA VAL A 456 -2.25 26.91 0.66
C VAL A 456 -3.20 26.79 -0.52
N ASP A 457 -4.01 27.81 -0.82
CA ASP A 457 -4.95 27.79 -1.95
C ASP A 457 -4.24 27.63 -3.30
N GLU A 458 -3.08 28.28 -3.47
CA GLU A 458 -2.24 28.10 -4.65
C GLU A 458 -1.73 26.65 -4.76
N ILE A 459 -1.25 26.07 -3.66
CA ILE A 459 -0.84 24.67 -3.64
C ILE A 459 -2.02 23.75 -4.01
N LEU A 460 -3.21 23.98 -3.46
CA LEU A 460 -4.41 23.19 -3.78
C LEU A 460 -4.75 23.25 -5.26
N ARG A 461 -4.63 24.43 -5.88
CA ARG A 461 -4.85 24.61 -7.31
C ARG A 461 -3.81 23.83 -8.11
N HIS A 462 -2.49 23.99 -7.83
CA HIS A 462 -1.42 23.26 -8.49
C HIS A 462 -1.49 21.74 -8.29
N CYS A 463 -2.07 21.27 -7.19
CA CYS A 463 -2.40 19.87 -6.94
C CYS A 463 -3.67 19.40 -7.68
N GLY A 464 -4.31 20.25 -8.49
CA GLY A 464 -5.59 19.95 -9.14
C GLY A 464 -6.70 19.55 -8.15
N ARG A 465 -6.60 19.95 -6.89
CA ARG A 465 -7.48 19.57 -5.78
C ARG A 465 -7.64 18.05 -5.60
N LEU A 466 -6.64 17.28 -6.03
CA LEU A 466 -6.60 15.82 -5.85
C LEU A 466 -6.04 15.46 -4.46
N PRO A 467 -6.78 14.68 -3.65
CA PRO A 467 -6.33 14.30 -2.30
C PRO A 467 -4.93 13.70 -2.24
N LEU A 468 -4.58 12.84 -3.20
CA LEU A 468 -3.26 12.21 -3.26
C LEU A 468 -2.15 13.26 -3.45
N ALA A 469 -2.32 14.20 -4.39
CA ALA A 469 -1.36 15.27 -4.64
C ALA A 469 -1.25 16.24 -3.46
N ILE A 470 -2.39 16.61 -2.86
CA ILE A 470 -2.45 17.47 -1.66
C ILE A 470 -1.68 16.82 -0.51
N ARG A 471 -1.90 15.52 -0.27
CA ARG A 471 -1.20 14.77 0.76
C ARG A 471 0.32 14.72 0.49
N SER A 472 0.74 14.52 -0.76
CA SER A 472 2.15 14.52 -1.14
C SER A 472 2.81 15.86 -0.84
N ALA A 473 2.17 16.97 -1.26
CA ALA A 473 2.66 18.32 -0.98
C ALA A 473 2.74 18.60 0.52
N ALA A 474 1.72 18.20 1.29
CA ALA A 474 1.67 18.39 2.74
C ALA A 474 2.73 17.56 3.48
N VAL A 475 2.93 16.30 3.10
CA VAL A 475 4.00 15.43 3.63
C VAL A 475 5.37 16.05 3.36
N ARG A 476 5.60 16.55 2.13
CA ARG A 476 6.85 17.22 1.78
C ARG A 476 7.11 18.45 2.66
N LEU A 477 6.11 19.30 2.87
CA LEU A 477 6.22 20.47 3.75
C LEU A 477 6.45 20.06 5.21
N ARG A 478 5.78 19.02 5.71
CA ARG A 478 5.99 18.49 7.06
C ARG A 478 7.43 18.08 7.32
N HIS A 479 8.06 17.41 6.33
CA HIS A 479 9.46 16.99 6.45
C HIS A 479 10.48 18.12 6.22
N ARG A 480 10.05 19.26 5.73
CA ARG A 480 10.88 20.46 5.46
C ARG A 480 10.49 21.58 6.40
N THR A 481 10.91 21.50 7.65
CA THR A 481 10.53 22.45 8.72
C THR A 481 10.99 23.89 8.46
N SER A 482 12.04 24.08 7.66
CA SER A 482 12.55 25.40 7.26
C SER A 482 11.80 26.01 6.08
N TRP A 483 10.89 25.28 5.41
CA TRP A 483 10.16 25.80 4.27
C TRP A 483 8.89 26.53 4.72
N SER A 484 8.63 27.70 4.14
CA SER A 484 7.31 28.33 4.20
C SER A 484 6.34 27.65 3.22
N VAL A 485 5.04 27.88 3.41
CA VAL A 485 4.01 27.40 2.47
C VAL A 485 4.18 28.08 1.12
N SER A 486 4.46 29.39 1.12
CA SER A 486 4.71 30.19 -0.10
C SER A 486 5.90 29.68 -0.89
N TYR A 487 6.97 29.22 -0.21
CA TYR A 487 8.10 28.62 -0.91
C TYR A 487 7.72 27.34 -1.64
N LEU A 488 6.92 26.46 -1.03
CA LEU A 488 6.43 25.26 -1.70
C LEU A 488 5.46 25.61 -2.84
N ALA A 489 4.58 26.62 -2.67
CA ALA A 489 3.67 27.08 -3.72
C ALA A 489 4.46 27.54 -4.95
N ALA A 490 5.51 28.34 -4.76
CA ALA A 490 6.37 28.81 -5.85
C ALA A 490 7.08 27.65 -6.60
N ARG A 491 7.47 26.58 -5.90
CA ARG A 491 8.06 25.38 -6.53
C ARG A 491 7.05 24.60 -7.36
N LEU A 492 5.79 24.56 -6.92
CA LEU A 492 4.72 23.87 -7.63
C LEU A 492 4.13 24.69 -8.79
N ALA A 493 4.47 25.97 -8.89
CA ALA A 493 4.00 26.85 -9.98
C ALA A 493 4.61 26.48 -11.34
N ASP A 494 5.81 25.90 -11.37
CA ASP A 494 6.46 25.45 -12.59
C ASP A 494 5.87 24.11 -13.06
N ASP A 495 5.18 24.12 -14.20
CA ASP A 495 4.54 22.94 -14.79
C ASP A 495 5.52 21.80 -15.09
N ALA A 496 6.75 22.13 -15.48
CA ALA A 496 7.76 21.15 -15.87
C ALA A 496 8.26 20.32 -14.67
N SER A 497 8.41 20.93 -13.50
CA SER A 497 8.92 20.30 -12.30
C SER A 497 7.80 19.85 -11.33
N ARG A 498 6.57 20.32 -11.52
CA ARG A 498 5.43 20.09 -10.59
C ARG A 498 5.22 18.63 -10.23
N LEU A 499 5.17 17.73 -11.22
CA LEU A 499 4.96 16.30 -10.96
C LEU A 499 6.15 15.68 -10.24
N ALA A 500 7.37 16.07 -10.54
CA ALA A 500 8.57 15.61 -9.84
C ALA A 500 8.57 16.07 -8.37
N GLU A 501 8.07 17.31 -8.11
CA GLU A 501 7.90 17.82 -6.76
C GLU A 501 6.80 17.08 -5.97
N LEU A 502 5.76 16.59 -6.62
CA LEU A 502 4.67 15.86 -6.00
C LEU A 502 4.93 14.34 -5.90
N ASN A 503 5.85 13.79 -6.69
CA ASN A 503 6.27 12.41 -6.56
C ASN A 503 7.21 12.27 -5.36
N THR A 504 6.79 11.49 -4.39
CA THR A 504 7.63 11.01 -3.29
C THR A 504 7.78 9.49 -3.41
N GLU A 505 8.78 8.90 -2.78
CA GLU A 505 9.03 7.44 -2.83
C GLU A 505 7.78 6.58 -2.54
N ASN A 506 6.81 7.13 -1.80
CA ASN A 506 5.57 6.44 -1.41
C ASN A 506 4.30 6.91 -2.14
N THR A 507 4.40 7.89 -3.06
CA THR A 507 3.24 8.41 -3.76
C THR A 507 3.45 8.33 -5.27
N GLY A 508 3.08 7.22 -5.87
CA GLY A 508 3.14 6.99 -7.30
C GLY A 508 2.09 7.80 -8.09
N LEU A 509 2.07 9.16 -7.94
CA LEU A 509 1.11 10.00 -8.64
C LEU A 509 1.27 9.90 -10.16
N THR A 510 2.51 9.98 -10.65
CA THR A 510 2.82 9.78 -12.08
C THR A 510 2.44 8.37 -12.51
N ALA A 511 2.80 7.35 -11.73
CA ALA A 511 2.41 5.97 -12.02
C ALA A 511 0.88 5.78 -12.07
N ALA A 512 0.13 6.50 -11.23
CA ALA A 512 -1.33 6.45 -11.26
C ALA A 512 -1.92 7.06 -12.55
N PHE A 513 -1.28 8.11 -13.11
CA PHE A 513 -1.66 8.68 -14.40
C PHE A 513 -1.17 7.82 -15.57
N ASP A 514 0.06 7.28 -15.51
CA ASP A 514 0.61 6.36 -16.50
C ASP A 514 -0.34 5.18 -16.72
N MET A 515 -0.80 4.56 -15.64
CA MET A 515 -1.75 3.46 -15.72
C MET A 515 -3.05 3.86 -16.43
N SER A 516 -3.57 5.08 -16.21
CA SER A 516 -4.77 5.54 -16.92
C SER A 516 -4.49 5.85 -18.39
N PHE A 517 -3.33 6.41 -18.69
CA PHE A 517 -2.91 6.76 -20.05
C PHE A 517 -2.62 5.54 -20.93
N TYR A 518 -1.91 4.53 -20.42
CA TYR A 518 -1.59 3.30 -21.19
C TYR A 518 -2.81 2.43 -21.51
N TRP A 519 -3.92 2.66 -20.82
CA TRP A 519 -5.21 2.01 -21.12
C TRP A 519 -5.99 2.66 -22.27
N LEU A 520 -5.57 3.83 -22.71
CA LEU A 520 -6.15 4.51 -23.85
C LEU A 520 -5.69 3.88 -25.17
N ASP A 521 -6.60 3.78 -26.13
CA ASP A 521 -6.23 3.43 -27.49
C ASP A 521 -5.27 4.45 -28.09
N PRO A 522 -4.44 4.06 -29.07
CA PRO A 522 -3.43 4.96 -29.66
C PRO A 522 -3.98 6.29 -30.18
N GLU A 523 -5.23 6.34 -30.63
CA GLU A 523 -5.88 7.57 -31.09
C GLU A 523 -6.17 8.52 -29.93
N HIS A 524 -6.73 7.98 -28.83
CA HIS A 524 -6.94 8.74 -27.60
C HIS A 524 -5.61 9.23 -27.01
N GLN A 525 -4.57 8.41 -27.01
CA GLN A 525 -3.25 8.81 -26.52
C GLN A 525 -2.67 9.99 -27.31
N ARG A 526 -2.83 9.99 -28.64
CA ARG A 526 -2.40 11.12 -29.50
C ARG A 526 -3.20 12.37 -29.19
N LEU A 527 -4.53 12.24 -29.09
CA LEU A 527 -5.40 13.36 -28.75
C LEU A 527 -5.06 13.92 -27.38
N PHE A 528 -4.88 13.07 -26.38
CA PHE A 528 -4.54 13.47 -25.01
C PHE A 528 -3.24 14.29 -24.96
N ARG A 529 -2.17 13.87 -25.67
CA ARG A 529 -0.93 14.64 -25.78
C ARG A 529 -1.15 15.99 -26.46
N LEU A 530 -1.99 16.05 -27.49
CA LEU A 530 -2.33 17.29 -28.17
C LEU A 530 -3.03 18.27 -27.23
N LEU A 531 -3.99 17.78 -26.43
CA LEU A 531 -4.77 18.60 -25.50
C LEU A 531 -3.88 19.27 -24.44
N GLY A 532 -2.82 18.63 -23.97
CA GLY A 532 -1.87 19.24 -23.03
C GLY A 532 -1.21 20.51 -23.55
N ARG A 533 -1.04 20.63 -24.89
CA ARG A 533 -0.42 21.79 -25.55
C ARG A 533 -1.39 22.95 -25.77
N ILE A 534 -2.67 22.72 -25.56
CA ILE A 534 -3.68 23.76 -25.77
C ILE A 534 -3.69 24.65 -24.52
N ASP A 535 -3.31 25.91 -24.71
CA ASP A 535 -3.26 26.89 -23.62
C ASP A 535 -4.59 27.65 -23.48
N VAL A 536 -5.66 26.89 -23.28
CA VAL A 536 -6.98 27.43 -22.97
C VAL A 536 -7.59 26.66 -21.81
N GLU A 537 -8.40 27.35 -21.02
CA GLU A 537 -9.08 26.74 -19.88
C GLU A 537 -10.20 25.78 -20.35
N ASP A 538 -10.94 26.20 -21.37
CA ASP A 538 -12.06 25.44 -21.92
C ASP A 538 -11.69 24.89 -23.32
N ILE A 539 -11.84 23.60 -23.49
CA ILE A 539 -11.54 22.87 -24.71
C ILE A 539 -12.83 22.71 -25.52
N GLU A 540 -12.80 23.13 -26.80
CA GLU A 540 -13.92 22.99 -27.72
C GLU A 540 -13.55 22.04 -28.88
N PRO A 541 -14.50 21.14 -29.33
CA PRO A 541 -14.24 20.16 -30.39
C PRO A 541 -13.74 20.79 -31.71
N ASP A 542 -14.29 21.95 -32.10
CA ASP A 542 -13.90 22.65 -33.34
C ASP A 542 -12.42 23.09 -33.33
N GLN A 543 -11.93 23.56 -32.20
CA GLN A 543 -10.54 23.96 -32.04
C GLN A 543 -9.61 22.76 -32.15
N VAL A 544 -9.95 21.68 -31.41
CA VAL A 544 -9.17 20.46 -31.38
C VAL A 544 -9.18 19.76 -32.75
N ALA A 545 -10.31 19.77 -33.46
CA ALA A 545 -10.45 19.18 -34.79
C ALA A 545 -9.48 19.82 -35.80
N ARG A 546 -9.39 21.16 -35.78
CA ARG A 546 -8.42 21.89 -36.63
C ARG A 546 -6.97 21.52 -36.32
N MET A 547 -6.62 21.36 -35.06
CA MET A 547 -5.27 21.01 -34.62
C MET A 547 -4.93 19.55 -34.90
N ALA A 548 -5.90 18.65 -34.72
CA ALA A 548 -5.70 17.20 -34.91
C ALA A 548 -5.82 16.76 -36.38
N GLY A 549 -6.36 17.59 -37.26
CA GLY A 549 -6.68 17.22 -38.65
C GLY A 549 -7.81 16.19 -38.75
N LEU A 550 -8.74 16.16 -37.79
CA LEU A 550 -9.86 15.22 -37.72
C LEU A 550 -11.18 15.96 -37.92
N SER A 551 -12.25 15.20 -38.22
CA SER A 551 -13.59 15.77 -38.24
C SER A 551 -14.08 16.12 -36.82
N VAL A 552 -14.87 17.19 -36.68
CA VAL A 552 -15.44 17.64 -35.40
C VAL A 552 -16.20 16.50 -34.69
N SER A 553 -17.03 15.75 -35.43
CA SER A 553 -17.78 14.62 -34.87
C SER A 553 -16.90 13.48 -34.38
N ARG A 554 -15.69 13.28 -34.97
CA ARG A 554 -14.74 12.27 -34.45
C ARG A 554 -14.06 12.76 -33.17
N VAL A 555 -13.66 14.01 -33.16
CA VAL A 555 -13.04 14.62 -31.97
C VAL A 555 -14.03 14.67 -30.81
N ASP A 556 -15.27 15.05 -31.04
CA ASP A 556 -16.30 15.10 -30.00
C ASP A 556 -16.48 13.72 -29.34
N ARG A 557 -16.57 12.65 -30.12
CA ARG A 557 -16.61 11.28 -29.56
C ARG A 557 -15.38 10.93 -28.72
N LEU A 558 -14.19 11.25 -29.21
CA LEU A 558 -12.95 10.99 -28.47
C LEU A 558 -12.87 11.79 -27.17
N LEU A 559 -13.37 13.03 -27.16
CA LEU A 559 -13.43 13.85 -25.97
C LEU A 559 -14.41 13.29 -24.94
N GLU A 560 -15.59 12.83 -25.37
CA GLU A 560 -16.56 12.14 -24.50
C GLU A 560 -15.99 10.85 -23.90
N GLU A 561 -15.26 10.06 -24.69
CA GLU A 561 -14.58 8.87 -24.18
C GLU A 561 -13.48 9.23 -23.16
N LEU A 562 -12.75 10.34 -23.34
CA LEU A 562 -11.80 10.85 -22.36
C LEU A 562 -12.50 11.34 -21.08
N VAL A 563 -13.73 11.84 -21.16
CA VAL A 563 -14.57 12.14 -19.99
C VAL A 563 -14.93 10.88 -19.23
N ASP A 564 -15.24 9.78 -19.92
CA ASP A 564 -15.51 8.50 -19.29
C ASP A 564 -14.28 7.90 -18.58
N PHE A 565 -13.08 8.23 -19.02
CA PHE A 565 -11.82 7.92 -18.34
C PHE A 565 -11.44 8.93 -17.24
N HIS A 566 -12.27 9.93 -16.98
CA HIS A 566 -12.00 11.01 -16.03
C HIS A 566 -10.70 11.79 -16.30
N LEU A 567 -10.24 11.81 -17.55
CA LEU A 567 -9.09 12.62 -17.99
C LEU A 567 -9.54 14.02 -18.45
N LEU A 568 -10.82 14.15 -18.80
CA LEU A 568 -11.49 15.42 -19.05
C LEU A 568 -12.76 15.52 -18.20
N LYS A 569 -13.24 16.73 -18.01
CA LYS A 569 -14.51 17.06 -17.37
C LYS A 569 -15.38 17.81 -18.36
N ALA A 570 -16.59 17.33 -18.63
CA ALA A 570 -17.59 18.08 -19.34
C ALA A 570 -18.13 19.21 -18.44
N ILE A 571 -18.06 20.45 -18.91
CA ILE A 571 -18.50 21.65 -18.19
C ILE A 571 -19.73 22.29 -18.85
N GLY A 572 -20.15 21.77 -20.01
CA GLY A 572 -21.29 22.18 -20.79
C GLY A 572 -21.38 21.35 -22.06
N GLN A 573 -22.42 21.61 -22.89
CA GLN A 573 -22.54 20.91 -24.18
C GLN A 573 -21.37 21.30 -25.10
N GLY A 574 -20.57 20.30 -25.52
CA GLY A 574 -19.39 20.49 -26.37
C GLY A 574 -18.28 21.34 -25.73
N ARG A 575 -18.23 21.44 -24.41
CA ARG A 575 -17.17 22.16 -23.70
C ARG A 575 -16.56 21.28 -22.62
N TYR A 576 -15.25 21.16 -22.65
CA TYR A 576 -14.50 20.27 -21.79
C TYR A 576 -13.38 21.03 -21.08
N ARG A 577 -12.96 20.51 -19.94
CA ARG A 577 -11.83 21.07 -19.17
C ARG A 577 -10.92 19.95 -18.71
N MET A 578 -9.63 20.18 -18.81
CA MET A 578 -8.61 19.29 -18.27
C MET A 578 -8.19 19.76 -16.87
N ASN A 579 -8.04 18.81 -15.93
CA ASN A 579 -7.49 19.14 -14.61
C ASN A 579 -6.05 19.63 -14.74
N GLU A 580 -5.64 20.66 -14.00
CA GLU A 580 -4.29 21.26 -14.08
C GLU A 580 -3.15 20.22 -13.94
N LEU A 581 -3.33 19.26 -13.05
CA LEU A 581 -2.31 18.24 -12.81
C LEU A 581 -2.25 17.20 -13.94
N VAL A 582 -3.40 16.86 -14.52
CA VAL A 582 -3.49 16.00 -15.72
C VAL A 582 -2.88 16.69 -16.93
N ARG A 583 -3.05 18.01 -17.03
CA ARG A 583 -2.41 18.82 -18.09
C ARG A 583 -0.89 18.81 -17.92
N ALA A 584 -0.38 19.05 -16.71
CA ALA A 584 1.06 18.98 -16.45
C ALA A 584 1.63 17.59 -16.79
N TYR A 585 0.88 16.52 -16.52
CA TYR A 585 1.25 15.16 -16.91
C TYR A 585 1.26 14.99 -18.44
N SER A 586 0.22 15.47 -19.14
CA SER A 586 0.13 15.37 -20.60
C SER A 586 1.30 16.06 -21.31
N LEU A 587 1.78 17.19 -20.77
CA LEU A 587 2.96 17.91 -21.28
C LEU A 587 4.26 17.10 -21.15
N GLN A 588 4.40 16.25 -20.16
CA GLN A 588 5.58 15.38 -19.98
C GLN A 588 5.61 14.18 -20.93
N LEU A 589 4.47 13.84 -21.57
CA LEU A 589 4.36 12.73 -22.52
C LEU A 589 4.74 13.10 -23.97
N THR A 590 5.17 14.35 -24.20
CA THR A 590 5.43 14.88 -25.56
C THR A 590 6.86 14.68 -26.04
#